data_0e45cd1d008cc11182065abc5eb6063a
#
_entry.id   0e45cd1d008cc11182065abc5eb6063a
#
_cell.length_a   1.000
_cell.length_b   1.000
_cell.length_c   1.000
_cell.angle_alpha   90.00
_cell.angle_beta   90.00
_cell.angle_gamma   90.00
#
_symmetry.space_group_name_H-M   'P 1'
#
loop_
_entity.id
_entity.type
_entity.pdbx_description
1 polymer ?
#
loop_
_entity_poly.entity_id
_entity_poly.type
_entity_poly.pdbx_seq_one_letter_code
_entity_poly.pdbx_strand_id
1 'polypeptide(L)'
;PQERLLSQGEGLNEIVTVTETPGRGRMLMTNGHPMSATYRFSQRYMRAIAHVPLLLSDQPSHVLVIGFGVGNTTRAATLHPSVTRVDVADLSTNVLRHASYFEDANAGVLRDPKVTVYVNDGRHHLRLQPEGTYDLIALEPPPIGYAGVASLYSRDFYTLARSRLAPGGYVSQWLPSYQVPNATTLSMIRAFIDVFPNAVLLSGAEADLILVGGRDTITVDPQALFARMSARPQVRADLARVDLGTPREIVGMFLGSPAMLAEATRSAPPVTDDRPIQEYGVRSLLNLGESVPGSVVDL
;
A
#
# COMPACT_ATOMS: atom_id res chain seq x y z
N PRO A 1 -6.98 9.89 26.46
CA PRO A 1 -6.53 8.60 26.98
C PRO A 1 -5.00 8.53 26.84
N GLN A 2 -4.34 8.02 27.90
CA GLN A 2 -2.88 7.96 27.92
C GLN A 2 -2.44 6.74 27.10
N GLU A 3 -1.47 6.93 26.20
CA GLU A 3 -0.86 5.85 25.42
C GLU A 3 -0.09 4.90 26.34
N ARG A 4 -0.19 3.60 26.09
CA ARG A 4 0.43 2.55 26.89
C ARG A 4 1.38 1.71 26.02
N LEU A 5 2.61 1.53 26.45
CA LEU A 5 3.54 0.58 25.85
C LEU A 5 3.09 -0.85 26.15
N LEU A 6 2.92 -1.67 25.12
CA LEU A 6 2.57 -3.08 25.22
C LEU A 6 3.78 -3.99 25.06
N SER A 7 4.68 -3.64 24.13
CA SER A 7 5.87 -4.44 23.84
C SER A 7 6.97 -3.58 23.22
N GLN A 8 8.20 -4.02 23.42
CA GLN A 8 9.39 -3.50 22.77
C GLN A 8 10.30 -4.65 22.39
N GLY A 9 10.82 -4.64 21.17
CA GLY A 9 11.81 -5.59 20.67
C GLY A 9 12.96 -4.87 19.99
N GLU A 10 14.18 -5.26 20.30
CA GLU A 10 15.39 -4.74 19.67
C GLU A 10 15.86 -5.70 18.57
N GLY A 11 16.25 -5.15 17.43
CA GLY A 11 16.90 -5.82 16.32
C GLY A 11 18.28 -5.23 16.03
N LEU A 12 18.93 -5.71 14.98
CA LEU A 12 20.25 -5.22 14.59
C LEU A 12 20.22 -3.74 14.17
N ASN A 13 19.14 -3.30 13.51
CA ASN A 13 19.05 -1.99 12.89
C ASN A 13 17.81 -1.19 13.35
N GLU A 14 17.01 -1.75 14.25
CA GLU A 14 15.73 -1.15 14.63
C GLU A 14 15.28 -1.54 16.03
N ILE A 15 14.51 -0.66 16.64
CA ILE A 15 13.72 -0.93 17.84
C ILE A 15 12.26 -0.88 17.41
N VAL A 16 11.55 -2.01 17.53
CA VAL A 16 10.11 -2.09 17.27
C VAL A 16 9.37 -1.96 18.59
N THR A 17 8.40 -1.07 18.64
CA THR A 17 7.51 -0.92 19.79
C THR A 17 6.06 -1.04 19.38
N VAL A 18 5.25 -1.60 20.27
CA VAL A 18 3.79 -1.65 20.13
C VAL A 18 3.18 -0.85 21.27
N THR A 19 2.38 0.12 20.90
CA THR A 19 1.63 0.94 21.86
C THR A 19 0.12 0.76 21.68
N GLU A 20 -0.64 1.07 22.71
CA GLU A 20 -2.11 1.05 22.69
C GLU A 20 -2.66 2.37 23.20
N THR A 21 -3.57 2.94 22.44
CA THR A 21 -4.42 4.04 22.89
C THR A 21 -5.82 3.50 23.15
N PRO A 22 -6.30 3.44 24.41
CA PRO A 22 -7.62 2.90 24.74
C PRO A 22 -8.73 3.56 23.93
N GLY A 23 -9.58 2.74 23.31
CA GLY A 23 -10.69 3.19 22.45
C GLY A 23 -10.29 3.64 21.04
N ARG A 24 -8.99 3.69 20.71
CA ARG A 24 -8.50 4.06 19.38
C ARG A 24 -7.84 2.88 18.64
N GLY A 25 -7.08 2.06 19.37
CA GLY A 25 -6.37 0.90 18.80
C GLY A 25 -4.89 0.86 19.15
N ARG A 26 -4.16 0.03 18.39
CA ARG A 26 -2.73 -0.21 18.58
C ARG A 26 -1.92 0.35 17.44
N MET A 27 -0.70 0.77 17.76
CA MET A 27 0.27 1.33 16.82
C MET A 27 1.57 0.53 16.86
N LEU A 28 2.09 0.23 15.70
CA LEU A 28 3.43 -0.29 15.48
C LEU A 28 4.35 0.89 15.20
N MET A 29 5.45 0.97 15.94
CA MET A 29 6.46 2.01 15.79
C MET A 29 7.82 1.37 15.53
N THR A 30 8.66 2.03 14.75
CA THR A 30 10.06 1.64 14.53
C THR A 30 10.95 2.84 14.82
N ASN A 31 11.95 2.65 15.69
CA ASN A 31 12.88 3.70 16.13
C ASN A 31 12.14 4.96 16.64
N GLY A 32 11.01 4.79 17.33
CA GLY A 32 10.19 5.88 17.84
C GLY A 32 9.27 6.57 16.81
N HIS A 33 9.26 6.11 15.56
CA HIS A 33 8.40 6.67 14.50
C HIS A 33 7.21 5.76 14.22
N PRO A 34 5.99 6.32 14.09
CA PRO A 34 4.81 5.57 13.68
C PRO A 34 5.02 4.91 12.30
N MET A 35 4.70 3.62 12.21
CA MET A 35 4.80 2.82 10.99
C MET A 35 3.43 2.45 10.45
N SER A 36 2.61 1.83 11.30
CA SER A 36 1.33 1.24 10.92
C SER A 36 0.44 1.13 12.16
N ALA A 37 -0.87 1.18 12.00
CA ALA A 37 -1.78 1.16 13.14
C ALA A 37 -3.10 0.43 12.83
N THR A 38 -3.78 -0.02 13.88
CA THR A 38 -5.15 -0.56 13.77
C THR A 38 -6.23 0.52 13.91
N TYR A 39 -5.87 1.78 13.81
CA TYR A 39 -6.83 2.89 13.80
C TYR A 39 -7.72 2.78 12.56
N ARG A 40 -9.00 3.12 12.70
CA ARG A 40 -9.98 2.93 11.63
C ARG A 40 -9.56 3.60 10.31
N PHE A 41 -9.05 4.83 10.37
CA PHE A 41 -8.59 5.55 9.18
C PHE A 41 -7.35 4.89 8.54
N SER A 42 -6.39 4.39 9.35
CA SER A 42 -5.22 3.67 8.83
C SER A 42 -5.64 2.37 8.16
N GLN A 43 -6.57 1.62 8.77
CA GLN A 43 -7.06 0.38 8.18
C GLN A 43 -7.76 0.59 6.82
N ARG A 44 -8.30 1.78 6.54
CA ARG A 44 -9.01 2.07 5.30
C ARG A 44 -8.09 1.95 4.09
N TYR A 45 -6.95 2.64 4.07
CA TYR A 45 -6.03 2.55 2.94
C TYR A 45 -5.38 1.17 2.84
N MET A 46 -5.00 0.55 3.97
CA MET A 46 -4.38 -0.77 3.99
C MET A 46 -5.27 -1.86 3.36
N ARG A 47 -6.58 -1.83 3.67
CA ARG A 47 -7.54 -2.76 3.07
C ARG A 47 -7.78 -2.45 1.60
N ALA A 48 -7.88 -1.16 1.26
CA ALA A 48 -8.13 -0.71 -0.10
C ALA A 48 -6.98 -1.07 -1.06
N ILE A 49 -5.72 -0.98 -0.63
CA ILE A 49 -4.53 -1.35 -1.41
C ILE A 49 -4.64 -2.78 -1.98
N ALA A 50 -5.18 -3.72 -1.22
CA ALA A 50 -5.38 -5.08 -1.71
C ALA A 50 -6.76 -5.27 -2.35
N HIS A 51 -7.84 -4.87 -1.66
CA HIS A 51 -9.19 -5.18 -2.11
C HIS A 51 -9.57 -4.52 -3.43
N VAL A 52 -9.21 -3.24 -3.64
CA VAL A 52 -9.65 -2.53 -4.85
C VAL A 52 -9.10 -3.18 -6.11
N PRO A 53 -7.78 -3.38 -6.30
CA PRO A 53 -7.27 -4.03 -7.50
C PRO A 53 -7.73 -5.49 -7.63
N LEU A 54 -7.87 -6.24 -6.54
CA LEU A 54 -8.37 -7.62 -6.58
C LEU A 54 -9.87 -7.70 -6.94
N LEU A 55 -10.64 -6.65 -6.69
CA LEU A 55 -12.03 -6.55 -7.15
C LEU A 55 -12.12 -6.15 -8.63
N LEU A 56 -11.10 -5.50 -9.19
CA LEU A 56 -11.00 -5.21 -10.63
C LEU A 56 -10.59 -6.46 -11.43
N SER A 57 -9.87 -7.40 -10.82
CA SER A 57 -9.43 -8.65 -11.44
C SER A 57 -10.52 -9.71 -11.41
N ASP A 58 -10.60 -10.57 -12.45
CA ASP A 58 -11.59 -11.64 -12.51
C ASP A 58 -11.26 -12.79 -11.56
N GLN A 59 -10.09 -13.38 -11.70
CA GLN A 59 -9.65 -14.56 -10.94
C GLN A 59 -8.19 -14.40 -10.46
N PRO A 60 -7.88 -13.37 -9.64
CA PRO A 60 -6.53 -13.21 -9.11
C PRO A 60 -6.19 -14.38 -8.19
N SER A 61 -4.99 -14.93 -8.31
CA SER A 61 -4.55 -16.13 -7.60
C SER A 61 -3.30 -15.92 -6.75
N HIS A 62 -2.36 -15.08 -7.19
CA HIS A 62 -1.08 -14.88 -6.55
C HIS A 62 -0.80 -13.41 -6.25
N VAL A 63 -0.61 -13.09 -4.98
CA VAL A 63 -0.40 -11.71 -4.49
C VAL A 63 0.95 -11.60 -3.83
N LEU A 64 1.68 -10.51 -4.07
CA LEU A 64 2.82 -10.09 -3.27
C LEU A 64 2.44 -8.87 -2.44
N VAL A 65 2.77 -8.92 -1.15
CA VAL A 65 2.71 -7.77 -0.23
C VAL A 65 4.14 -7.41 0.17
N ILE A 66 4.57 -6.20 -0.15
CA ILE A 66 5.86 -5.65 0.28
C ILE A 66 5.62 -4.72 1.47
N GLY A 67 6.16 -5.10 2.63
CA GLY A 67 5.88 -4.48 3.93
C GLY A 67 4.65 -5.10 4.60
N PHE A 68 4.87 -5.75 5.75
CA PHE A 68 3.79 -6.41 6.51
C PHE A 68 2.99 -5.43 7.38
N GLY A 69 3.69 -4.47 8.00
CA GLY A 69 3.08 -3.54 8.92
C GLY A 69 2.31 -4.24 10.06
N VAL A 70 1.02 -3.93 10.20
CA VAL A 70 0.11 -4.61 11.15
C VAL A 70 -0.65 -5.78 10.50
N GLY A 71 -0.41 -6.08 9.22
CA GLY A 71 -0.93 -7.25 8.52
C GLY A 71 -2.31 -7.07 7.86
N ASN A 72 -2.86 -5.87 7.83
CA ASN A 72 -4.19 -5.61 7.24
C ASN A 72 -4.24 -5.87 5.73
N THR A 73 -3.22 -5.43 4.98
CA THR A 73 -3.12 -5.62 3.53
C THR A 73 -3.00 -7.11 3.19
N THR A 74 -2.16 -7.84 3.93
CA THR A 74 -2.04 -9.31 3.79
C THR A 74 -3.37 -10.00 4.08
N ARG A 75 -4.04 -9.62 5.20
CA ARG A 75 -5.36 -10.17 5.54
C ARG A 75 -6.40 -9.89 4.45
N ALA A 76 -6.46 -8.67 3.94
CA ALA A 76 -7.37 -8.30 2.86
C ALA A 76 -7.18 -9.21 1.62
N ALA A 77 -5.94 -9.47 1.22
CA ALA A 77 -5.64 -10.36 0.10
C ALA A 77 -6.15 -11.80 0.32
N THR A 78 -5.96 -12.37 1.52
CA THR A 78 -6.38 -13.75 1.82
C THR A 78 -7.89 -13.96 1.79
N LEU A 79 -8.69 -12.89 1.94
CA LEU A 79 -10.15 -12.95 1.92
C LEU A 79 -10.75 -13.18 0.52
N HIS A 80 -9.98 -12.98 -0.54
CA HIS A 80 -10.44 -13.26 -1.89
C HIS A 80 -10.41 -14.77 -2.15
N PRO A 81 -11.56 -15.38 -2.53
CA PRO A 81 -11.63 -16.84 -2.69
C PRO A 81 -10.72 -17.40 -3.78
N SER A 82 -10.48 -16.63 -4.85
CA SER A 82 -9.59 -17.02 -5.96
C SER A 82 -8.10 -16.93 -5.58
N VAL A 83 -7.73 -16.10 -4.59
CA VAL A 83 -6.34 -15.98 -4.13
C VAL A 83 -5.96 -17.25 -3.39
N THR A 84 -5.00 -17.97 -3.93
CA THR A 84 -4.46 -19.21 -3.37
C THR A 84 -3.11 -19.04 -2.71
N ARG A 85 -2.39 -17.95 -3.04
CA ARG A 85 -1.07 -17.66 -2.51
C ARG A 85 -0.87 -16.16 -2.26
N VAL A 86 -0.33 -15.84 -1.09
CA VAL A 86 0.09 -14.49 -0.70
C VAL A 86 1.53 -14.57 -0.21
N ASP A 87 2.44 -14.01 -0.98
CA ASP A 87 3.83 -13.82 -0.57
C ASP A 87 3.94 -12.51 0.21
N VAL A 88 4.60 -12.54 1.35
CA VAL A 88 4.90 -11.35 2.17
C VAL A 88 6.41 -11.16 2.21
N ALA A 89 6.91 -10.07 1.69
CA ALA A 89 8.32 -9.69 1.79
C ALA A 89 8.47 -8.55 2.81
N ASP A 90 9.15 -8.80 3.92
CA ASP A 90 9.45 -7.82 4.95
C ASP A 90 10.88 -8.01 5.47
N LEU A 91 11.62 -6.92 5.64
CA LEU A 91 13.00 -6.95 6.15
C LEU A 91 13.06 -7.21 7.65
N SER A 92 12.00 -6.85 8.38
CA SER A 92 12.00 -6.85 9.83
C SER A 92 11.42 -8.12 10.44
N THR A 93 12.27 -8.99 10.94
CA THR A 93 11.83 -10.12 11.77
C THR A 93 11.10 -9.66 13.04
N ASN A 94 11.42 -8.46 13.55
CA ASN A 94 10.77 -7.92 14.74
C ASN A 94 9.34 -7.45 14.44
N VAL A 95 9.08 -6.81 13.29
CA VAL A 95 7.72 -6.48 12.86
C VAL A 95 6.89 -7.77 12.80
N LEU A 96 7.40 -8.80 12.15
CA LEU A 96 6.71 -10.10 12.02
C LEU A 96 6.45 -10.77 13.36
N ARG A 97 7.39 -10.72 14.32
CA ARG A 97 7.20 -11.25 15.69
C ARG A 97 6.13 -10.52 16.47
N HIS A 98 5.91 -9.22 16.20
CA HIS A 98 4.89 -8.41 16.86
C HIS A 98 3.51 -8.54 16.21
N ALA A 99 3.35 -9.29 15.13
CA ALA A 99 2.08 -9.47 14.41
C ALA A 99 0.91 -9.92 15.30
N SER A 100 1.19 -10.72 16.35
CA SER A 100 0.17 -11.20 17.28
C SER A 100 -0.48 -10.10 18.12
N TYR A 101 0.18 -8.97 18.31
CA TYR A 101 -0.43 -7.83 18.99
C TYR A 101 -1.56 -7.17 18.18
N PHE A 102 -1.69 -7.49 16.90
CA PHE A 102 -2.63 -6.89 15.96
C PHE A 102 -3.66 -7.90 15.43
N GLU A 103 -3.87 -9.04 16.11
CA GLU A 103 -4.79 -10.09 15.65
C GLU A 103 -6.24 -9.64 15.53
N ASP A 104 -6.67 -8.65 16.31
CA ASP A 104 -8.00 -8.03 16.18
C ASP A 104 -8.24 -7.41 14.78
N ALA A 105 -7.16 -7.01 14.09
CA ALA A 105 -7.19 -6.40 12.78
C ALA A 105 -6.77 -7.38 11.66
N ASN A 106 -5.72 -8.19 11.88
CA ASN A 106 -5.15 -9.09 10.88
C ASN A 106 -5.63 -10.54 10.98
N ALA A 107 -6.41 -10.90 12.03
CA ALA A 107 -6.95 -12.24 12.25
C ALA A 107 -5.89 -13.35 12.28
N GLY A 108 -4.66 -13.04 12.75
CA GLY A 108 -3.56 -13.99 12.80
C GLY A 108 -3.07 -14.47 11.43
N VAL A 109 -3.11 -13.61 10.44
CA VAL A 109 -2.90 -13.91 9.01
C VAL A 109 -1.58 -14.61 8.69
N LEU A 110 -0.54 -14.46 9.52
CA LEU A 110 0.72 -15.19 9.32
C LEU A 110 0.58 -16.71 9.48
N ARG A 111 -0.52 -17.18 10.08
CA ARG A 111 -0.86 -18.62 10.22
C ARG A 111 -1.79 -19.12 9.11
N ASP A 112 -2.24 -18.24 8.20
CA ASP A 112 -3.09 -18.62 7.08
C ASP A 112 -2.27 -19.48 6.08
N PRO A 113 -2.75 -20.66 5.68
CA PRO A 113 -2.01 -21.55 4.77
C PRO A 113 -1.73 -20.95 3.39
N LYS A 114 -2.42 -19.89 3.00
CA LYS A 114 -2.14 -19.14 1.77
C LYS A 114 -0.89 -18.27 1.88
N VAL A 115 -0.43 -17.94 3.10
CA VAL A 115 0.62 -16.94 3.34
C VAL A 115 1.99 -17.59 3.45
N THR A 116 2.93 -17.10 2.68
CA THR A 116 4.37 -17.43 2.79
C THR A 116 5.14 -16.15 3.08
N VAL A 117 5.91 -16.17 4.16
CA VAL A 117 6.73 -15.01 4.59
C VAL A 117 8.17 -15.19 4.13
N TYR A 118 8.70 -14.13 3.52
CA TYR A 118 10.09 -14.00 3.12
C TYR A 118 10.71 -12.84 3.90
N VAL A 119 11.65 -13.14 4.80
CA VAL A 119 12.47 -12.11 5.46
C VAL A 119 13.51 -11.65 4.46
N ASN A 120 13.13 -10.68 3.63
CA ASN A 120 13.94 -10.20 2.52
C ASN A 120 13.51 -8.79 2.11
N ASP A 121 14.41 -8.06 1.44
CA ASP A 121 14.07 -6.82 0.75
C ASP A 121 13.06 -7.11 -0.36
N GLY A 122 11.97 -6.32 -0.41
CA GLY A 122 10.86 -6.55 -1.34
C GLY A 122 11.28 -6.41 -2.81
N ARG A 123 12.18 -5.48 -3.12
CA ARG A 123 12.72 -5.30 -4.47
C ARG A 123 13.64 -6.47 -4.85
N HIS A 124 14.48 -6.90 -3.91
CA HIS A 124 15.33 -8.08 -4.12
C HIS A 124 14.48 -9.34 -4.31
N HIS A 125 13.44 -9.52 -3.50
CA HIS A 125 12.48 -10.61 -3.66
C HIS A 125 11.88 -10.62 -5.08
N LEU A 126 11.41 -9.48 -5.57
CA LEU A 126 10.87 -9.36 -6.93
C LEU A 126 11.87 -9.74 -8.02
N ARG A 127 13.15 -9.37 -7.87
CA ARG A 127 14.20 -9.74 -8.84
C ARG A 127 14.37 -11.25 -9.00
N LEU A 128 14.13 -11.99 -7.94
CA LEU A 128 14.25 -13.45 -7.93
C LEU A 128 13.04 -14.18 -8.50
N GLN A 129 11.93 -13.48 -8.72
CA GLN A 129 10.72 -14.10 -9.25
C GLN A 129 10.73 -14.14 -10.79
N PRO A 130 10.09 -15.15 -11.40
CA PRO A 130 9.86 -15.17 -12.84
C PRO A 130 9.01 -13.99 -13.32
N GLU A 131 9.08 -13.66 -14.58
CA GLU A 131 8.17 -12.70 -15.20
C GLU A 131 6.72 -13.22 -15.17
N GLY A 132 5.76 -12.31 -15.01
CA GLY A 132 4.34 -12.69 -15.03
C GLY A 132 3.87 -13.49 -13.82
N THR A 133 4.55 -13.39 -12.67
CA THR A 133 4.24 -14.19 -11.48
C THR A 133 3.01 -13.71 -10.71
N TYR A 134 2.81 -12.39 -10.56
CA TYR A 134 1.84 -11.83 -9.62
C TYR A 134 0.65 -11.18 -10.29
N ASP A 135 -0.55 -11.47 -9.79
CA ASP A 135 -1.78 -10.77 -10.15
C ASP A 135 -1.91 -9.42 -9.44
N LEU A 136 -1.30 -9.30 -8.24
CA LEU A 136 -1.20 -8.05 -7.50
C LEU A 136 0.16 -7.96 -6.81
N ILE A 137 0.79 -6.79 -6.93
CA ILE A 137 1.90 -6.37 -6.09
C ILE A 137 1.41 -5.18 -5.28
N ALA A 138 1.19 -5.38 -3.99
CA ALA A 138 0.74 -4.36 -3.05
C ALA A 138 1.93 -3.86 -2.21
N LEU A 139 2.11 -2.54 -2.17
CA LEU A 139 3.24 -1.92 -1.47
C LEU A 139 2.76 -1.01 -0.35
N GLU A 140 3.20 -1.34 0.84
CA GLU A 140 3.06 -0.54 2.06
C GLU A 140 4.46 -0.35 2.69
N PRO A 141 5.37 0.39 2.03
CA PRO A 141 6.73 0.55 2.52
C PRO A 141 6.76 1.30 3.85
N PRO A 142 7.86 1.22 4.60
CA PRO A 142 8.13 2.11 5.72
C PRO A 142 8.04 3.59 5.31
N PRO A 143 7.94 4.54 6.28
CA PRO A 143 7.98 5.96 5.99
C PRO A 143 9.16 6.36 5.10
N ILE A 144 8.95 7.30 4.18
CA ILE A 144 9.90 7.67 3.11
C ILE A 144 11.28 8.11 3.67
N GLY A 145 11.33 8.62 4.90
CA GLY A 145 12.58 9.01 5.55
C GLY A 145 13.51 7.87 5.97
N TYR A 146 13.10 6.61 5.82
CA TYR A 146 13.96 5.47 6.11
C TYR A 146 14.90 5.18 4.95
N ALA A 147 16.17 4.90 5.27
CA ALA A 147 17.19 4.61 4.27
C ALA A 147 16.77 3.43 3.36
N GLY A 148 16.92 3.63 2.05
CA GLY A 148 16.60 2.62 1.03
C GLY A 148 15.12 2.55 0.62
N VAL A 149 14.20 3.15 1.37
CA VAL A 149 12.76 3.17 1.00
C VAL A 149 12.52 3.92 -0.31
N ALA A 150 13.33 4.91 -0.61
CA ALA A 150 13.29 5.64 -1.87
C ALA A 150 13.33 4.71 -3.09
N SER A 151 14.09 3.63 -3.02
CA SER A 151 14.22 2.66 -4.10
C SER A 151 12.91 1.95 -4.46
N LEU A 152 11.89 1.96 -3.58
CA LEU A 152 10.56 1.39 -3.81
C LEU A 152 9.59 2.38 -4.47
N TYR A 153 10.02 3.61 -4.72
CA TYR A 153 9.26 4.65 -5.41
C TYR A 153 9.91 5.10 -6.73
N SER A 154 10.98 4.42 -7.16
CA SER A 154 11.69 4.76 -8.38
C SER A 154 11.02 4.17 -9.63
N ARG A 155 11.17 4.85 -10.76
CA ARG A 155 10.76 4.34 -12.07
C ARG A 155 11.40 2.99 -12.37
N ASP A 156 12.64 2.78 -11.94
CA ASP A 156 13.37 1.54 -12.13
C ASP A 156 12.74 0.38 -11.37
N PHE A 157 12.29 0.63 -10.13
CA PHE A 157 11.52 -0.34 -9.36
C PHE A 157 10.18 -0.66 -10.02
N TYR A 158 9.43 0.35 -10.47
CA TYR A 158 8.14 0.12 -11.13
C TYR A 158 8.28 -0.64 -12.44
N THR A 159 9.39 -0.43 -13.19
CA THR A 159 9.71 -1.22 -14.39
C THR A 159 9.91 -2.69 -14.03
N LEU A 160 10.66 -2.97 -12.96
CA LEU A 160 10.81 -4.33 -12.44
C LEU A 160 9.44 -4.91 -12.01
N ALA A 161 8.67 -4.16 -11.21
CA ALA A 161 7.36 -4.61 -10.74
C ALA A 161 6.42 -4.96 -11.90
N ARG A 162 6.37 -4.09 -12.94
CA ARG A 162 5.57 -4.35 -14.14
C ARG A 162 5.96 -5.63 -14.86
N SER A 163 7.25 -5.95 -14.94
CA SER A 163 7.72 -7.21 -15.58
C SER A 163 7.31 -8.45 -14.78
N ARG A 164 7.05 -8.33 -13.48
CA ARG A 164 6.62 -9.42 -12.60
C ARG A 164 5.11 -9.59 -12.53
N LEU A 165 4.33 -8.64 -13.06
CA LEU A 165 2.88 -8.78 -13.15
C LEU A 165 2.47 -9.80 -14.21
N ALA A 166 1.50 -10.63 -13.86
CA ALA A 166 0.74 -11.44 -14.80
C ALA A 166 -0.06 -10.57 -15.78
N PRO A 167 -0.50 -11.08 -16.93
CA PRO A 167 -1.48 -10.38 -17.76
C PRO A 167 -2.72 -9.98 -16.94
N GLY A 168 -3.16 -8.73 -17.06
CA GLY A 168 -4.26 -8.18 -16.25
C GLY A 168 -3.92 -7.90 -14.79
N GLY A 169 -2.65 -8.06 -14.39
CA GLY A 169 -2.19 -7.79 -13.02
C GLY A 169 -2.02 -6.32 -12.70
N TYR A 170 -1.97 -6.00 -11.39
CA TYR A 170 -1.92 -4.63 -10.86
C TYR A 170 -0.75 -4.42 -9.91
N VAL A 171 -0.23 -3.19 -9.88
CA VAL A 171 0.55 -2.65 -8.77
C VAL A 171 -0.32 -1.65 -8.01
N SER A 172 -0.31 -1.75 -6.69
CA SER A 172 -0.99 -0.82 -5.78
C SER A 172 0.01 -0.29 -4.77
N GLN A 173 0.22 1.03 -4.77
CA GLN A 173 1.25 1.71 -4.00
C GLN A 173 0.65 2.70 -3.04
N TRP A 174 0.95 2.56 -1.75
CA TRP A 174 0.70 3.61 -0.77
C TRP A 174 1.57 4.83 -1.05
N LEU A 175 0.98 6.02 -1.02
CA LEU A 175 1.64 7.29 -1.27
C LEU A 175 1.33 8.26 -0.13
N PRO A 176 2.21 8.42 0.87
CA PRO A 176 2.03 9.32 2.00
C PRO A 176 2.42 10.76 1.61
N SER A 177 1.48 11.52 1.04
CA SER A 177 1.75 12.86 0.53
C SER A 177 2.16 13.86 1.62
N TYR A 178 1.83 13.59 2.88
CA TYR A 178 2.17 14.43 4.04
C TYR A 178 3.64 14.29 4.50
N GLN A 179 4.36 13.26 4.03
CA GLN A 179 5.76 13.02 4.47
C GLN A 179 6.79 13.78 3.65
N VAL A 180 6.42 14.30 2.50
CA VAL A 180 7.33 14.99 1.57
C VAL A 180 6.68 16.26 1.00
N PRO A 181 7.47 17.21 0.45
CA PRO A 181 6.94 18.36 -0.28
C PRO A 181 6.09 17.95 -1.48
N ASN A 182 5.13 18.79 -1.86
CA ASN A 182 4.25 18.56 -3.00
C ASN A 182 5.02 18.26 -4.30
N ALA A 183 6.10 18.99 -4.56
CA ALA A 183 6.96 18.74 -5.73
C ALA A 183 7.56 17.32 -5.72
N THR A 184 7.91 16.81 -4.55
CA THR A 184 8.42 15.44 -4.39
C THR A 184 7.30 14.42 -4.62
N THR A 185 6.10 14.67 -4.09
CA THR A 185 4.92 13.83 -4.35
C THR A 185 4.64 13.75 -5.86
N LEU A 186 4.67 14.87 -6.58
CA LEU A 186 4.50 14.89 -8.04
C LEU A 186 5.60 14.08 -8.77
N SER A 187 6.85 14.14 -8.29
CA SER A 187 7.96 13.35 -8.84
C SER A 187 7.78 11.85 -8.63
N MET A 188 7.24 11.45 -7.47
CA MET A 188 6.90 10.05 -7.18
C MET A 188 5.75 9.56 -8.06
N ILE A 189 4.69 10.36 -8.22
CA ILE A 189 3.59 10.06 -9.15
C ILE A 189 4.12 9.96 -10.59
N ARG A 190 5.01 10.87 -10.99
CA ARG A 190 5.63 10.83 -12.32
C ARG A 190 6.38 9.54 -12.57
N ALA A 191 7.19 9.08 -11.61
CA ALA A 191 7.90 7.82 -11.71
C ALA A 191 6.97 6.62 -11.90
N PHE A 192 5.81 6.64 -11.23
CA PHE A 192 4.80 5.60 -11.35
C PHE A 192 4.12 5.60 -12.73
N ILE A 193 3.63 6.76 -13.19
CA ILE A 193 2.87 6.86 -14.45
C ILE A 193 3.75 6.73 -15.70
N ASP A 194 5.06 6.98 -15.61
CA ASP A 194 6.00 6.68 -16.70
C ASP A 194 6.00 5.17 -17.04
N VAL A 195 5.67 4.31 -16.07
CA VAL A 195 5.61 2.85 -16.25
C VAL A 195 4.16 2.37 -16.40
N PHE A 196 3.23 3.00 -15.69
CA PHE A 196 1.80 2.67 -15.68
C PHE A 196 0.97 3.88 -16.17
N PRO A 197 0.97 4.15 -17.49
CA PRO A 197 0.32 5.34 -18.04
C PRO A 197 -1.21 5.37 -17.84
N ASN A 198 -1.83 4.22 -17.52
CA ASN A 198 -3.25 4.10 -17.21
C ASN A 198 -3.54 4.14 -15.70
N ALA A 199 -2.57 4.57 -14.89
CA ALA A 199 -2.74 4.62 -13.45
C ALA A 199 -3.86 5.57 -13.02
N VAL A 200 -4.49 5.21 -11.89
CA VAL A 200 -5.47 6.05 -11.20
C VAL A 200 -4.98 6.36 -9.79
N LEU A 201 -5.42 7.52 -9.28
CA LEU A 201 -5.18 7.93 -7.90
C LEU A 201 -6.46 7.76 -7.09
N LEU A 202 -6.34 7.15 -5.92
CA LEU A 202 -7.44 6.93 -5.00
C LEU A 202 -7.15 7.58 -3.65
N SER A 203 -8.20 8.01 -2.96
CA SER A 203 -8.16 8.43 -1.55
C SER A 203 -8.08 7.21 -0.63
N GLY A 204 -7.07 7.14 0.20
CA GLY A 204 -7.01 6.18 1.30
C GLY A 204 -7.79 6.69 2.52
N ALA A 205 -7.17 7.57 3.27
CA ALA A 205 -7.78 8.33 4.36
C ALA A 205 -6.95 9.60 4.59
N GLU A 206 -7.59 10.74 4.81
CA GLU A 206 -6.90 12.03 4.98
C GLU A 206 -5.90 12.30 3.84
N ALA A 207 -4.61 12.36 4.15
CA ALA A 207 -3.52 12.57 3.20
C ALA A 207 -2.83 11.26 2.75
N ASP A 208 -3.38 10.10 3.10
CA ASP A 208 -2.96 8.82 2.53
C ASP A 208 -3.59 8.64 1.15
N LEU A 209 -2.76 8.48 0.15
CA LEU A 209 -3.16 8.24 -1.22
C LEU A 209 -2.77 6.84 -1.67
N ILE A 210 -3.44 6.34 -2.70
CA ILE A 210 -3.14 5.05 -3.30
C ILE A 210 -3.02 5.23 -4.81
N LEU A 211 -1.87 4.88 -5.37
CA LEU A 211 -1.70 4.75 -6.81
C LEU A 211 -2.01 3.30 -7.22
N VAL A 212 -2.86 3.12 -8.20
CA VAL A 212 -3.15 1.81 -8.79
C VAL A 212 -2.80 1.86 -10.27
N GLY A 213 -1.87 1.00 -10.69
CA GLY A 213 -1.45 0.86 -12.08
C GLY A 213 -1.66 -0.57 -12.56
N GLY A 214 -2.23 -0.74 -13.76
CA GLY A 214 -2.40 -2.04 -14.39
C GLY A 214 -1.27 -2.34 -15.37
N ARG A 215 -0.89 -3.61 -15.50
CA ARG A 215 -0.02 -4.06 -16.60
C ARG A 215 -0.66 -3.73 -17.95
N ASP A 216 -1.97 -3.91 -18.03
CA ASP A 216 -2.81 -3.60 -19.17
C ASP A 216 -3.73 -2.41 -18.84
N THR A 217 -4.59 -2.01 -19.77
CA THR A 217 -5.54 -0.90 -19.55
C THR A 217 -6.49 -1.21 -18.41
N ILE A 218 -6.60 -0.30 -17.44
CA ILE A 218 -7.58 -0.43 -16.36
C ILE A 218 -8.96 -0.08 -16.90
N THR A 219 -9.88 -1.02 -16.87
CA THR A 219 -11.29 -0.79 -17.18
C THR A 219 -12.11 -1.05 -15.92
N VAL A 220 -12.84 -0.04 -15.49
CA VAL A 220 -13.77 -0.17 -14.36
C VAL A 220 -15.18 -0.35 -14.92
N ASP A 221 -15.71 -1.57 -14.83
CA ASP A 221 -17.11 -1.86 -15.08
C ASP A 221 -17.87 -1.86 -13.75
N PRO A 222 -18.76 -0.89 -13.51
CA PRO A 222 -19.51 -0.81 -12.26
C PRO A 222 -20.41 -2.02 -12.01
N GLN A 223 -20.93 -2.64 -13.07
CA GLN A 223 -21.77 -3.85 -12.93
C GLN A 223 -20.94 -5.07 -12.52
N ALA A 224 -19.77 -5.24 -13.13
CA ALA A 224 -18.84 -6.30 -12.76
C ALA A 224 -18.32 -6.10 -11.33
N LEU A 225 -18.00 -4.87 -10.92
CA LEU A 225 -17.60 -4.55 -9.55
C LEU A 225 -18.71 -4.92 -8.55
N PHE A 226 -19.96 -4.52 -8.84
CA PHE A 226 -21.12 -4.88 -8.00
C PHE A 226 -21.30 -6.39 -7.88
N ALA A 227 -21.24 -7.10 -9.00
CA ALA A 227 -21.37 -8.56 -9.04
C ALA A 227 -20.28 -9.25 -8.21
N ARG A 228 -19.02 -8.82 -8.36
CA ARG A 228 -17.89 -9.38 -7.62
C ARG A 228 -17.98 -9.11 -6.12
N MET A 229 -18.38 -7.91 -5.70
CA MET A 229 -18.61 -7.60 -4.28
C MET A 229 -19.75 -8.42 -3.70
N SER A 230 -20.84 -8.63 -4.45
CA SER A 230 -21.98 -9.44 -4.02
C SER A 230 -21.62 -10.91 -3.88
N ALA A 231 -20.80 -11.44 -4.79
CA ALA A 231 -20.32 -12.82 -4.76
C ALA A 231 -19.24 -13.09 -3.70
N ARG A 232 -18.66 -12.02 -3.07
CA ARG A 232 -17.56 -12.13 -2.10
C ARG A 232 -17.96 -11.50 -0.76
N PRO A 233 -18.87 -12.11 0.02
CA PRO A 233 -19.44 -11.51 1.23
C PRO A 233 -18.38 -11.20 2.30
N GLN A 234 -17.30 -11.98 2.41
CA GLN A 234 -16.21 -11.74 3.35
C GLN A 234 -15.42 -10.48 2.98
N VAL A 235 -15.13 -10.28 1.70
CA VAL A 235 -14.47 -9.07 1.18
C VAL A 235 -15.33 -7.84 1.46
N ARG A 236 -16.63 -7.93 1.15
CA ARG A 236 -17.58 -6.85 1.42
C ARG A 236 -17.69 -6.52 2.91
N ALA A 237 -17.76 -7.53 3.78
CA ALA A 237 -17.82 -7.33 5.22
C ALA A 237 -16.54 -6.68 5.77
N ASP A 238 -15.37 -7.06 5.24
CA ASP A 238 -14.09 -6.48 5.63
C ASP A 238 -13.97 -5.00 5.20
N LEU A 239 -14.38 -4.69 3.97
CA LEU A 239 -14.46 -3.32 3.45
C LEU A 239 -15.48 -2.46 4.20
N ALA A 240 -16.62 -3.01 4.61
CA ALA A 240 -17.64 -2.29 5.37
C ALA A 240 -17.13 -1.80 6.73
N ARG A 241 -16.12 -2.43 7.31
CA ARG A 241 -15.48 -1.97 8.57
C ARG A 241 -14.82 -0.60 8.43
N VAL A 242 -14.54 -0.18 7.22
CA VAL A 242 -13.82 1.06 6.89
C VAL A 242 -14.58 1.94 5.87
N ASP A 243 -15.90 1.81 5.83
CA ASP A 243 -16.80 2.56 4.94
C ASP A 243 -16.49 2.40 3.44
N LEU A 244 -16.23 1.15 3.04
CA LEU A 244 -15.99 0.75 1.64
C LEU A 244 -16.84 -0.49 1.26
N GLY A 245 -17.91 -0.79 2.00
CA GLY A 245 -18.74 -1.98 1.83
C GLY A 245 -19.69 -1.95 0.63
N THR A 246 -19.73 -0.84 -0.11
CA THR A 246 -20.57 -0.66 -1.31
C THR A 246 -19.75 -0.23 -2.52
N PRO A 247 -20.17 -0.56 -3.75
CA PRO A 247 -19.50 -0.08 -4.96
C PRO A 247 -19.42 1.44 -5.05
N ARG A 248 -20.45 2.16 -4.56
CA ARG A 248 -20.47 3.63 -4.53
C ARG A 248 -19.35 4.20 -3.66
N GLU A 249 -19.09 3.60 -2.50
CA GLU A 249 -18.02 4.01 -1.59
C GLU A 249 -16.64 3.75 -2.21
N ILE A 250 -16.47 2.64 -2.94
CA ILE A 250 -15.23 2.35 -3.68
C ILE A 250 -15.02 3.36 -4.81
N VAL A 251 -16.05 3.63 -5.61
CA VAL A 251 -15.97 4.65 -6.67
C VAL A 251 -15.70 6.04 -6.09
N GLY A 252 -16.25 6.33 -4.91
CA GLY A 252 -16.01 7.58 -4.19
C GLY A 252 -14.56 7.77 -3.69
N MET A 253 -13.72 6.75 -3.77
CA MET A 253 -12.27 6.89 -3.51
C MET A 253 -11.51 7.55 -4.67
N PHE A 254 -12.09 7.61 -5.87
CA PHE A 254 -11.41 8.12 -7.05
C PHE A 254 -11.08 9.60 -6.91
N LEU A 255 -9.82 9.96 -7.13
CA LEU A 255 -9.31 11.33 -7.07
C LEU A 255 -8.72 11.80 -8.40
N GLY A 256 -7.97 10.96 -9.09
CA GLY A 256 -7.25 11.38 -10.29
C GLY A 256 -7.27 10.36 -11.41
N SER A 257 -7.63 10.83 -12.60
CA SER A 257 -7.57 10.06 -13.84
C SER A 257 -6.15 10.02 -14.42
N PRO A 258 -5.84 9.10 -15.35
CA PRO A 258 -4.56 9.07 -16.05
C PRO A 258 -4.22 10.41 -16.71
N ALA A 259 -5.21 11.09 -17.32
CA ALA A 259 -5.01 12.38 -17.95
C ALA A 259 -4.67 13.49 -16.95
N MET A 260 -5.36 13.53 -15.80
CA MET A 260 -5.09 14.47 -14.72
C MET A 260 -3.68 14.27 -14.14
N LEU A 261 -3.29 13.02 -13.89
CA LEU A 261 -1.95 12.70 -13.37
C LEU A 261 -0.85 13.08 -14.36
N ALA A 262 -1.04 12.80 -15.65
CA ALA A 262 -0.09 13.18 -16.69
C ALA A 262 0.07 14.71 -16.79
N GLU A 263 -1.03 15.46 -16.71
CA GLU A 263 -1.01 16.92 -16.74
C GLU A 263 -0.33 17.49 -15.49
N ALA A 264 -0.74 17.06 -14.31
CA ALA A 264 -0.22 17.56 -13.04
C ALA A 264 1.30 17.30 -12.88
N THR A 265 1.80 16.24 -13.48
CA THR A 265 3.22 15.84 -13.35
C THR A 265 4.06 16.18 -14.59
N ARG A 266 3.52 16.93 -15.57
CA ARG A 266 4.17 17.22 -16.85
C ARG A 266 5.60 17.76 -16.70
N SER A 267 5.83 18.66 -15.75
CA SER A 267 7.13 19.29 -15.47
C SER A 267 7.92 18.61 -14.35
N ALA A 268 7.34 17.63 -13.67
CA ALA A 268 8.01 16.95 -12.56
C ALA A 268 9.03 15.93 -13.09
N PRO A 269 10.29 15.97 -12.66
CA PRO A 269 11.24 14.91 -12.99
C PRO A 269 10.85 13.62 -12.25
N PRO A 270 10.93 12.44 -12.88
CA PRO A 270 10.64 11.19 -12.19
C PRO A 270 11.72 10.89 -11.13
N VAL A 271 11.30 10.23 -10.05
CA VAL A 271 12.24 9.58 -9.14
C VAL A 271 12.88 8.40 -9.87
N THR A 272 14.19 8.27 -9.79
CA THR A 272 14.96 7.15 -10.33
C THR A 272 15.96 6.67 -9.29
N ASP A 273 16.57 5.50 -9.50
CA ASP A 273 17.61 4.98 -8.60
C ASP A 273 18.80 5.94 -8.47
N ASP A 274 19.17 6.62 -9.58
CA ASP A 274 20.25 7.60 -9.60
C ASP A 274 19.85 8.98 -9.05
N ARG A 275 18.55 9.23 -8.91
CA ARG A 275 18.00 10.49 -8.41
C ARG A 275 16.87 10.25 -7.41
N PRO A 276 17.20 9.79 -6.19
CA PRO A 276 16.24 9.52 -5.12
C PRO A 276 15.81 10.85 -4.45
N ILE A 277 15.09 11.68 -5.17
CA ILE A 277 14.73 13.06 -4.78
C ILE A 277 14.05 13.09 -3.41
N GLN A 278 13.25 12.09 -3.09
CA GLN A 278 12.51 12.01 -1.84
C GLN A 278 13.42 11.83 -0.61
N GLU A 279 14.61 11.24 -0.73
CA GLU A 279 15.53 11.09 0.41
C GLU A 279 16.05 12.45 0.90
N TYR A 280 16.12 13.43 0.02
CA TYR A 280 16.59 14.78 0.33
C TYR A 280 15.47 15.76 0.67
N GLY A 281 14.22 15.37 0.43
CA GLY A 281 13.03 16.19 0.61
C GLY A 281 12.14 15.81 1.79
N VAL A 282 12.60 14.90 2.66
CA VAL A 282 11.82 14.49 3.83
C VAL A 282 11.58 15.69 4.74
N ARG A 283 10.30 15.97 5.00
CA ARG A 283 9.92 17.03 5.95
C ARG A 283 10.18 16.56 7.38
N SER A 284 10.68 17.45 8.20
CA SER A 284 10.53 17.29 9.64
C SER A 284 9.06 17.09 9.96
N LEU A 285 8.74 16.14 10.83
CA LEU A 285 7.37 15.86 11.31
C LEU A 285 6.63 17.10 11.88
N LEU A 286 7.32 18.21 12.02
CA LEU A 286 6.80 19.49 12.52
C LEU A 286 6.16 20.38 11.42
N ASN A 287 6.26 20.03 10.14
CA ASN A 287 5.71 20.81 9.02
C ASN A 287 4.55 20.07 8.30
N LEU A 288 3.49 19.79 9.03
CA LEU A 288 2.29 19.10 8.53
C LEU A 288 1.34 19.99 7.69
N GLY A 289 1.78 21.15 7.21
CA GLY A 289 0.89 22.16 6.62
C GLY A 289 0.48 21.97 5.14
N GLU A 290 1.08 21.04 4.40
CA GLU A 290 0.71 20.76 3.02
C GLU A 290 0.26 19.30 2.90
N SER A 291 -0.97 19.10 2.48
CA SER A 291 -1.57 17.80 2.28
C SER A 291 -1.34 17.30 0.83
N VAL A 292 -2.37 16.95 0.13
CA VAL A 292 -2.33 16.49 -1.26
C VAL A 292 -2.05 17.67 -2.20
N PRO A 293 -1.16 17.54 -3.22
CA PRO A 293 -0.98 18.57 -4.23
C PRO A 293 -2.32 18.87 -4.92
N GLY A 294 -2.81 20.11 -4.85
CA GLY A 294 -4.09 20.51 -5.45
C GLY A 294 -4.18 20.23 -6.97
N SER A 295 -3.03 20.16 -7.66
CA SER A 295 -2.97 19.82 -9.08
C SER A 295 -3.34 18.38 -9.42
N VAL A 296 -3.34 17.45 -8.45
CA VAL A 296 -3.73 16.05 -8.68
C VAL A 296 -5.14 15.73 -8.16
N VAL A 297 -5.76 16.69 -7.50
CA VAL A 297 -7.11 16.57 -6.94
C VAL A 297 -7.88 17.80 -7.40
N ASP A 298 -8.71 17.63 -8.40
CA ASP A 298 -9.67 18.65 -8.82
C ASP A 298 -10.94 18.44 -7.98
N LEU A 299 -11.04 19.22 -6.90
CA LEU A 299 -12.18 19.25 -6.00
C LEU A 299 -13.12 20.38 -6.35
#